data_dc2eea4cb582a57d72a8963052d938cd
#
_entry.id   dc2eea4cb582a57d72a8963052d938cd
#
_cell.length_a   1.000
_cell.length_b   1.000
_cell.length_c   1.000
_cell.angle_alpha   90.00
_cell.angle_beta   90.00
_cell.angle_gamma   90.00
#
_symmetry.space_group_name_H-M   'P 1'
#
loop_
_entity.id
_entity.type
_entity.pdbx_description
1 polymer ?
#
loop_
_entity_poly.entity_id
_entity_poly.type
_entity_poly.pdbx_seq_one_letter_code
_entity_poly.pdbx_strand_id
1 'polypeptide(L)'
;MKRIVLLIALFSCLAVSAQDKGVWDNWQRTSCYSKIAFRLMYVGKNGTQYQWKVQFKNDYPQLISFNYNVTDKLQQYNITTHRKSLEAKQVSPEIEFFTKEEDIFILVDKVSLSPYPENFVDCDH
;
A
#
# COMPACT_ATOMS: atom_id res chain seq x y z
N MET A 1 -7.02 3.42 -41.67
CA MET A 1 -5.88 3.17 -40.82
C MET A 1 -5.86 4.05 -39.56
N LYS A 2 -6.05 5.36 -39.69
CA LYS A 2 -6.09 6.23 -38.50
C LYS A 2 -7.21 5.86 -37.54
N ARG A 3 -8.33 5.39 -38.04
CA ARG A 3 -9.47 4.98 -37.19
C ARG A 3 -9.16 3.75 -36.37
N ILE A 4 -8.39 2.81 -36.89
CA ILE A 4 -8.00 1.60 -36.16
C ILE A 4 -7.08 1.95 -35.02
N VAL A 5 -6.13 2.86 -35.25
CA VAL A 5 -5.20 3.31 -34.21
C VAL A 5 -5.95 4.03 -33.08
N LEU A 6 -6.95 4.85 -33.43
CA LEU A 6 -7.78 5.52 -32.43
C LEU A 6 -8.60 4.54 -31.59
N LEU A 7 -9.14 3.51 -32.20
CA LEU A 7 -9.88 2.46 -31.49
C LEU A 7 -9.00 1.69 -30.53
N ILE A 8 -7.78 1.38 -30.93
CA ILE A 8 -6.82 0.68 -30.06
C ILE A 8 -6.45 1.56 -28.88
N ALA A 9 -6.24 2.86 -29.08
CA ALA A 9 -5.93 3.79 -28.02
C ALA A 9 -7.07 3.92 -27.00
N LEU A 10 -8.31 3.95 -27.47
CA LEU A 10 -9.48 3.98 -26.61
C LEU A 10 -9.61 2.68 -25.80
N PHE A 11 -9.35 1.56 -26.42
CA PHE A 11 -9.39 0.27 -25.74
C PHE A 11 -8.32 0.18 -24.65
N SER A 12 -7.13 0.69 -24.92
CA SER A 12 -6.05 0.74 -23.94
C SER A 12 -6.40 1.61 -22.74
N CYS A 13 -7.05 2.74 -22.95
CA CYS A 13 -7.50 3.61 -21.86
C CYS A 13 -8.52 2.92 -20.96
N LEU A 14 -9.45 2.16 -21.54
CA LEU A 14 -10.43 1.40 -20.77
C LEU A 14 -9.77 0.28 -19.95
N ALA A 15 -8.79 -0.39 -20.53
CA ALA A 15 -8.04 -1.43 -19.82
C ALA A 15 -7.24 -0.88 -18.64
N VAL A 16 -6.69 0.31 -18.78
CA VAL A 16 -5.90 0.97 -17.71
C VAL A 16 -6.79 1.36 -16.53
N SER A 17 -8.07 1.66 -16.76
CA SER A 17 -8.98 2.02 -15.68
C SER A 17 -9.42 0.84 -14.81
N ALA A 18 -9.23 -0.40 -15.29
CA ALA A 18 -9.54 -1.60 -14.54
C ALA A 18 -8.35 -2.01 -13.68
N GLN A 19 -8.63 -2.43 -12.44
CA GLN A 19 -7.60 -2.93 -11.55
C GLN A 19 -7.20 -4.34 -11.97
N ASP A 20 -5.94 -4.51 -12.36
CA ASP A 20 -5.40 -5.79 -12.81
C ASP A 20 -4.98 -6.66 -11.64
N LYS A 21 -5.28 -7.95 -11.73
CA LYS A 21 -4.85 -8.94 -10.74
C LYS A 21 -3.37 -9.24 -10.92
N GLY A 22 -2.67 -9.37 -9.79
CA GLY A 22 -1.28 -9.79 -9.77
C GLY A 22 -0.29 -8.73 -10.26
N VAL A 23 -0.72 -7.48 -10.33
CA VAL A 23 0.13 -6.37 -10.78
C VAL A 23 0.27 -5.37 -9.62
N TRP A 24 1.53 -4.99 -9.34
CA TRP A 24 1.80 -3.99 -8.33
C TRP A 24 1.39 -2.60 -8.81
N ASP A 25 0.72 -1.86 -7.91
CA ASP A 25 0.52 -0.43 -8.09
C ASP A 25 1.84 0.32 -8.01
N ASN A 26 1.82 1.57 -8.43
CA ASN A 26 2.95 2.46 -8.22
C ASN A 26 3.18 2.68 -6.72
N TRP A 27 4.43 2.91 -6.34
CA TRP A 27 4.74 3.29 -4.97
C TRP A 27 4.02 4.57 -4.61
N GLN A 28 3.38 4.55 -3.43
CA GLN A 28 2.65 5.68 -2.88
C GLN A 28 3.28 6.07 -1.55
N ARG A 29 3.35 7.35 -1.28
CA ARG A 29 3.78 7.83 0.04
C ARG A 29 2.63 7.71 1.01
N THR A 30 2.95 7.38 2.26
CA THR A 30 1.95 7.37 3.31
C THR A 30 1.49 8.80 3.60
N SER A 31 0.24 8.95 4.07
CA SER A 31 -0.39 10.27 4.21
C SER A 31 0.31 11.18 5.19
N CYS A 32 1.05 10.63 6.14
CA CYS A 32 1.65 11.38 7.24
C CYS A 32 3.17 11.39 7.18
N TYR A 33 3.79 10.34 6.64
CA TYR A 33 5.24 10.15 6.66
C TYR A 33 5.77 10.04 5.24
N SER A 34 6.44 11.09 4.77
CA SER A 34 6.93 11.16 3.40
C SER A 34 8.03 10.16 3.07
N LYS A 35 8.71 9.63 4.10
CA LYS A 35 9.82 8.68 3.94
C LYS A 35 9.40 7.22 4.08
N ILE A 36 8.12 6.96 4.22
CA ILE A 36 7.58 5.60 4.21
C ILE A 36 6.61 5.50 3.05
N ALA A 37 6.93 4.62 2.11
CA ALA A 37 6.10 4.36 0.95
C ALA A 37 5.53 2.95 1.01
N PHE A 38 4.45 2.73 0.30
CA PHE A 38 3.87 1.41 0.15
C PHE A 38 3.35 1.22 -1.26
N ARG A 39 3.17 -0.03 -1.64
CA ARG A 39 2.45 -0.38 -2.85
C ARG A 39 1.59 -1.60 -2.59
N LEU A 40 0.49 -1.69 -3.32
CA LEU A 40 -0.50 -2.75 -3.19
C LEU A 40 -0.57 -3.57 -4.47
N MET A 41 -0.89 -4.84 -4.29
CA MET A 41 -1.23 -5.73 -5.38
C MET A 41 -2.58 -6.38 -5.06
N TYR A 42 -3.54 -6.27 -5.97
CA TYR A 42 -4.76 -7.05 -5.89
C TYR A 42 -4.51 -8.43 -6.48
N VAL A 43 -4.61 -9.46 -5.64
CA VAL A 43 -4.35 -10.84 -6.09
C VAL A 43 -5.59 -11.45 -6.72
N GLY A 44 -6.75 -11.17 -6.16
CA GLY A 44 -8.01 -11.70 -6.65
C GLY A 44 -9.00 -11.95 -5.54
N LYS A 45 -10.16 -12.44 -5.92
CA LYS A 45 -11.21 -12.79 -4.97
C LYS A 45 -11.02 -14.23 -4.53
N ASN A 46 -11.10 -14.47 -3.23
CA ASN A 46 -11.00 -15.79 -2.63
C ASN A 46 -12.25 -16.02 -1.78
N GLY A 47 -13.22 -16.72 -2.35
CA GLY A 47 -14.52 -16.88 -1.72
C GLY A 47 -15.24 -15.53 -1.59
N THR A 48 -15.57 -15.12 -0.37
CA THR A 48 -16.23 -13.85 -0.08
C THR A 48 -15.24 -12.72 0.25
N GLN A 49 -13.93 -13.00 0.19
CA GLN A 49 -12.90 -12.04 0.57
C GLN A 49 -12.07 -11.64 -0.65
N TYR A 50 -11.47 -10.46 -0.55
CA TYR A 50 -10.49 -9.94 -1.51
C TYR A 50 -9.11 -10.20 -0.96
N GLN A 51 -8.22 -10.73 -1.79
CA GLN A 51 -6.85 -11.05 -1.42
C GLN A 51 -5.91 -9.98 -1.95
N TRP A 52 -5.01 -9.52 -1.09
CA TRP A 52 -4.07 -8.43 -1.37
C TRP A 52 -2.67 -8.79 -0.94
N LYS A 53 -1.71 -8.10 -1.52
CA LYS A 53 -0.33 -8.05 -1.03
C LYS A 53 0.08 -6.60 -0.88
N VAL A 54 0.88 -6.32 0.13
CA VAL A 54 1.45 -5.00 0.37
C VAL A 54 2.95 -5.13 0.57
N GLN A 55 3.69 -4.14 0.10
CA GLN A 55 5.10 -3.94 0.43
C GLN A 55 5.31 -2.53 0.93
N PHE A 56 6.22 -2.39 1.89
CA PHE A 56 6.64 -1.09 2.42
C PHE A 56 8.07 -0.82 2.07
N LYS A 57 8.40 0.46 1.94
CA LYS A 57 9.75 0.92 1.66
C LYS A 57 10.13 1.97 2.69
N ASN A 58 11.28 1.77 3.33
CA ASN A 58 11.83 2.71 4.30
C ASN A 58 12.87 3.60 3.62
N ASP A 59 12.55 4.86 3.42
CA ASP A 59 13.48 5.84 2.86
C ASP A 59 14.26 6.62 3.93
N TYR A 60 14.06 6.31 5.20
CA TYR A 60 14.92 6.85 6.26
C TYR A 60 16.31 6.25 6.18
N PRO A 61 17.33 6.99 6.60
CA PRO A 61 18.72 6.49 6.59
C PRO A 61 19.03 5.60 7.79
N GLN A 62 18.05 5.10 8.48
CA GLN A 62 18.19 4.27 9.67
C GLN A 62 17.03 3.30 9.82
N LEU A 63 17.20 2.33 10.71
CA LEU A 63 16.15 1.38 11.05
C LEU A 63 14.95 2.13 11.64
N ILE A 64 13.76 1.73 11.23
CA ILE A 64 12.51 2.24 11.78
C ILE A 64 11.59 1.09 12.15
N SER A 65 10.62 1.41 12.99
CA SER A 65 9.45 0.55 13.20
C SER A 65 8.20 1.41 13.15
N PHE A 66 7.10 0.82 12.76
CA PHE A 66 5.84 1.55 12.60
C PHE A 66 4.66 0.59 12.67
N ASN A 67 3.50 1.14 13.01
CA ASN A 67 2.24 0.43 12.83
C ASN A 67 1.72 0.70 11.44
N TYR A 68 1.24 -0.33 10.75
CA TYR A 68 0.45 -0.14 9.56
C TYR A 68 -0.96 -0.68 9.80
N ASN A 69 -1.92 0.06 9.28
CA ASN A 69 -3.34 -0.23 9.47
C ASN A 69 -3.97 -0.38 8.09
N VAL A 70 -4.64 -1.50 7.89
CA VAL A 70 -5.51 -1.66 6.72
C VAL A 70 -6.88 -1.10 7.12
N THR A 71 -7.36 -0.13 6.39
CA THR A 71 -8.61 0.54 6.70
C THR A 71 -9.60 0.41 5.54
N ASP A 72 -10.85 0.77 5.80
CA ASP A 72 -11.82 0.98 4.75
C ASP A 72 -11.45 2.21 3.90
N LYS A 73 -12.13 2.40 2.79
CA LYS A 73 -11.87 3.51 1.87
C LYS A 73 -11.97 4.88 2.54
N LEU A 74 -12.88 5.03 3.49
CA LEU A 74 -13.10 6.29 4.19
C LEU A 74 -12.17 6.47 5.38
N GLN A 75 -11.31 5.50 5.67
CA GLN A 75 -10.36 5.54 6.78
C GLN A 75 -11.05 5.67 8.16
N GLN A 76 -12.26 5.15 8.26
CA GLN A 76 -13.07 5.23 9.48
C GLN A 76 -12.84 4.06 10.43
N TYR A 77 -12.50 2.90 9.88
CA TYR A 77 -12.31 1.68 10.65
C TYR A 77 -11.00 1.02 10.29
N ASN A 78 -10.26 0.58 11.29
CA ASN A 78 -9.12 -0.29 11.09
C ASN A 78 -9.60 -1.73 10.93
N ILE A 79 -9.37 -2.31 9.76
CA ILE A 79 -9.67 -3.71 9.49
C ILE A 79 -8.65 -4.58 10.23
N THR A 80 -7.38 -4.19 10.17
CA THR A 80 -6.30 -4.89 10.88
C THR A 80 -5.17 -3.91 11.15
N THR A 81 -4.43 -4.15 12.23
CA THR A 81 -3.28 -3.35 12.65
C THR A 81 -2.12 -4.27 12.96
N HIS A 82 -0.95 -3.92 12.42
CA HIS A 82 0.28 -4.70 12.63
C HIS A 82 1.45 -3.76 12.86
N ARG A 83 2.49 -4.27 13.51
CA ARG A 83 3.74 -3.54 13.67
C ARG A 83 4.83 -4.17 12.81
N LYS A 84 5.63 -3.34 12.16
CA LYS A 84 6.67 -3.75 11.23
C LYS A 84 7.95 -3.00 11.50
N SER A 85 9.09 -3.66 11.36
CA SER A 85 10.41 -3.03 11.39
C SER A 85 11.07 -3.18 10.04
N LEU A 86 11.77 -2.12 9.61
CA LEU A 86 12.54 -2.13 8.37
C LEU A 86 13.91 -1.50 8.61
N GLU A 87 14.93 -2.11 8.04
CA GLU A 87 16.27 -1.54 8.02
C GLU A 87 16.32 -0.31 7.14
N ALA A 88 17.39 0.48 7.27
CA ALA A 88 17.60 1.64 6.42
C ALA A 88 17.49 1.29 4.94
N LYS A 89 16.67 2.02 4.20
CA LYS A 89 16.49 1.86 2.74
C LYS A 89 15.94 0.50 2.31
N GLN A 90 15.43 -0.27 3.24
CA GLN A 90 14.91 -1.62 2.95
C GLN A 90 13.50 -1.55 2.34
N VAL A 91 13.26 -2.46 1.39
CA VAL A 91 11.91 -2.81 0.92
C VAL A 91 11.49 -4.07 1.65
N SER A 92 10.29 -4.07 2.21
CA SER A 92 9.79 -5.23 2.96
C SER A 92 9.54 -6.44 2.05
N PRO A 93 9.50 -7.64 2.62
CA PRO A 93 8.89 -8.77 1.92
C PRO A 93 7.43 -8.48 1.58
N GLU A 94 6.87 -9.26 0.67
CA GLU A 94 5.45 -9.21 0.37
C GLU A 94 4.65 -9.67 1.58
N ILE A 95 3.65 -8.89 1.98
CA ILE A 95 2.76 -9.20 3.09
C ILE A 95 1.37 -9.45 2.53
N GLU A 96 0.84 -10.64 2.75
CA GLU A 96 -0.48 -11.02 2.26
C GLU A 96 -1.53 -10.74 3.32
N PHE A 97 -2.69 -10.26 2.89
CA PHE A 97 -3.84 -10.06 3.77
C PHE A 97 -5.15 -10.15 2.97
N PHE A 98 -6.26 -10.29 3.71
CA PHE A 98 -7.58 -10.47 3.14
C PHE A 98 -8.52 -9.43 3.71
N THR A 99 -9.45 -8.94 2.88
CA THR A 99 -10.47 -7.98 3.30
C THR A 99 -11.83 -8.40 2.75
N LYS A 100 -12.88 -7.96 3.44
CA LYS A 100 -14.25 -8.10 2.94
C LYS A 100 -14.60 -6.95 2.00
N GLU A 101 -13.95 -5.83 2.15
CA GLU A 101 -14.14 -4.64 1.33
C GLU A 101 -13.23 -4.69 0.11
N GLU A 102 -13.76 -4.25 -1.03
CA GLU A 102 -13.01 -4.13 -2.26
C GLU A 102 -12.08 -2.92 -2.24
N ASP A 103 -12.54 -1.82 -1.65
CA ASP A 103 -11.76 -0.59 -1.54
C ASP A 103 -11.15 -0.48 -0.17
N ILE A 104 -9.83 -0.42 -0.11
CA ILE A 104 -9.08 -0.34 1.14
C ILE A 104 -8.06 0.79 1.07
N PHE A 105 -7.56 1.17 2.23
CA PHE A 105 -6.49 2.14 2.36
C PHE A 105 -5.47 1.65 3.40
N ILE A 106 -4.21 2.09 3.22
CA ILE A 106 -3.13 1.76 4.15
C ILE A 106 -2.73 3.03 4.89
N LEU A 107 -2.84 2.98 6.22
CA LEU A 107 -2.37 4.05 7.08
C LEU A 107 -1.18 3.58 7.88
N VAL A 108 -0.21 4.48 8.04
CA VAL A 108 0.96 4.25 8.87
C VAL A 108 0.94 5.25 10.01
N ASP A 109 1.19 4.77 11.22
CA ASP A 109 1.31 5.61 12.40
C ASP A 109 2.34 5.04 13.37
N LYS A 110 2.54 5.74 14.48
CA LYS A 110 3.45 5.32 15.57
C LYS A 110 4.82 4.92 15.04
N VAL A 111 5.42 5.79 14.25
CA VAL A 111 6.75 5.59 13.67
C VAL A 111 7.80 5.89 14.73
N SER A 112 8.71 4.93 14.93
CA SER A 112 9.86 5.07 15.80
C SER A 112 11.14 4.88 15.00
N LEU A 113 12.18 5.65 15.33
CA LEU A 113 13.52 5.46 14.77
C LEU A 113 14.29 4.41 15.56
N SER A 114 13.63 3.30 15.85
CA SER A 114 14.05 2.24 16.75
C SER A 114 13.23 0.99 16.41
N PRO A 115 13.71 -0.22 16.73
CA PRO A 115 12.88 -1.41 16.58
C PRO A 115 11.72 -1.49 17.59
N TYR A 116 11.69 -0.60 18.57
CA TYR A 116 10.68 -0.60 19.63
C TYR A 116 9.70 0.56 19.48
N PRO A 117 8.44 0.40 19.96
CA PRO A 117 7.44 1.46 19.90
C PRO A 117 7.69 2.52 20.98
N GLU A 118 8.63 3.41 20.71
CA GLU A 118 9.06 4.46 21.66
C GLU A 118 9.43 5.73 20.88
N ASN A 119 9.30 6.88 21.54
CA ASN A 119 9.72 8.17 20.99
C ASN A 119 9.21 8.38 19.55
N PHE A 120 7.90 8.31 19.39
CA PHE A 120 7.27 8.38 18.06
C PHE A 120 7.60 9.68 17.36
N VAL A 121 7.93 9.54 16.07
CA VAL A 121 8.23 10.66 15.20
C VAL A 121 6.93 11.37 14.80
N ASP A 122 6.99 12.69 14.77
CA ASP A 122 5.85 13.48 14.32
C ASP A 122 5.66 13.36 12.82
N CYS A 123 4.44 13.57 12.40
CA CYS A 123 4.03 13.64 11.02
C CYS A 123 4.79 14.73 10.29
N ASP A 124 5.35 14.45 9.13
CA ASP A 124 6.14 15.42 8.37
C ASP A 124 5.46 15.86 7.08
N HIS A 125 4.22 15.47 6.91
CA HIS A 125 3.56 15.67 5.62
C HIS A 125 2.08 16.03 5.77
#